data_3568c936dfd8b560a1f6c7006a0ff408
#
_entry.id   3568c936dfd8b560a1f6c7006a0ff408
#
_cell.length_a   1.000
_cell.length_b   1.000
_cell.length_c   1.000
_cell.angle_alpha   90.00
_cell.angle_beta   90.00
_cell.angle_gamma   90.00
#
_symmetry.space_group_name_H-M   'P 1'
#
loop_
_entity.id
_entity.type
_entity.pdbx_description
1 polymer ?
#
loop_
_entity_poly.entity_id
_entity_poly.type
_entity_poly.pdbx_seq_one_letter_code
_entity_poly.pdbx_strand_id
1 'polypeptide(L)'
;VVMFLAPDCPLCMTLSTPFSQLANQYPDVQFLGVISGNHYEAMEINMFATEKSFKPRIFRDYDYAIASSLKASITPEFLLLDSAGNTIYQGMLDDRILSLGSYKQTWNEHYLKDALDAVISGKKPTVAETEAIGCVLEY
;
A
#
# COMPACT_ATOMS: atom_id res chain seq x y z
N VAL A 1 4.70 -2.44 -7.21
CA VAL A 1 3.75 -1.76 -6.31
C VAL A 1 4.08 -2.11 -4.86
N VAL A 2 4.12 -1.11 -4.01
CA VAL A 2 4.44 -1.27 -2.59
C VAL A 2 3.27 -0.79 -1.75
N MET A 3 2.91 -1.56 -0.73
CA MET A 3 2.02 -1.15 0.36
C MET A 3 2.84 -1.07 1.64
N PHE A 4 3.01 0.12 2.19
CA PHE A 4 3.49 0.26 3.57
C PHE A 4 2.33 -0.07 4.51
N LEU A 5 2.57 -0.98 5.44
CA LEU A 5 1.52 -1.49 6.32
C LEU A 5 2.00 -1.73 7.74
N ALA A 6 1.06 -1.73 8.66
CA ALA A 6 1.26 -2.11 10.05
C ALA A 6 0.19 -3.14 10.45
N PRO A 7 0.57 -4.27 11.04
CA PRO A 7 -0.38 -5.34 11.39
C PRO A 7 -1.51 -4.92 12.33
N ASP A 8 -1.26 -3.93 13.18
CA ASP A 8 -2.21 -3.42 14.17
C ASP A 8 -3.01 -2.18 13.68
N CYS A 9 -2.76 -1.73 12.45
CA CYS A 9 -3.50 -0.59 11.88
C CYS A 9 -4.83 -1.07 11.28
N PRO A 10 -5.99 -0.57 11.77
CA PRO A 10 -7.30 -0.99 11.26
C PRO A 10 -7.48 -0.77 9.76
N LEU A 11 -6.93 0.31 9.22
CA LEU A 11 -7.01 0.60 7.78
C LEU A 11 -6.14 -0.35 6.95
N CYS A 12 -5.01 -0.78 7.48
CA CYS A 12 -4.20 -1.83 6.85
C CYS A 12 -4.96 -3.15 6.79
N MET A 13 -5.67 -3.50 7.86
CA MET A 13 -6.53 -4.68 7.91
C MET A 13 -7.64 -4.60 6.85
N THR A 14 -8.25 -3.43 6.70
CA THR A 14 -9.33 -3.20 5.72
C THR A 14 -8.84 -3.27 4.28
N LEU A 15 -7.69 -2.68 3.99
CA LEU A 15 -7.20 -2.52 2.61
C LEU A 15 -6.29 -3.66 2.14
N SER A 16 -5.92 -4.58 3.00
CA SER A 16 -5.06 -5.73 2.65
C SER A 16 -5.70 -6.67 1.64
N THR A 17 -6.98 -6.99 1.82
CA THR A 17 -7.71 -7.86 0.88
C THR A 17 -7.90 -7.20 -0.48
N PRO A 18 -8.40 -5.95 -0.58
CA PRO A 18 -8.46 -5.25 -1.88
C PRO A 18 -7.10 -5.12 -2.57
N PHE A 19 -6.04 -4.87 -1.83
CA PHE A 19 -4.69 -4.81 -2.39
C PHE A 19 -4.24 -6.15 -2.97
N SER A 20 -4.47 -7.24 -2.26
CA SER A 20 -4.17 -8.60 -2.74
C SER A 20 -5.01 -8.98 -3.96
N GLN A 21 -6.27 -8.58 -3.99
CA GLN A 21 -7.15 -8.78 -5.16
C GLN A 21 -6.65 -7.99 -6.38
N LEU A 22 -6.20 -6.76 -6.17
CA LEU A 22 -5.60 -5.96 -7.24
C LEU A 22 -4.35 -6.64 -7.78
N ALA A 23 -3.49 -7.18 -6.93
CA ALA A 23 -2.29 -7.92 -7.34
C ALA A 23 -2.62 -9.09 -8.28
N ASN A 24 -3.72 -9.80 -8.05
CA ASN A 24 -4.18 -10.89 -8.91
C ASN A 24 -4.57 -10.43 -10.32
N GLN A 25 -4.98 -9.17 -10.48
CA GLN A 25 -5.35 -8.59 -11.78
C GLN A 25 -4.14 -8.19 -12.63
N TYR A 26 -2.95 -8.08 -12.01
CA TYR A 26 -1.72 -7.63 -12.68
C TYR A 26 -0.58 -8.63 -12.43
N PRO A 27 -0.67 -9.85 -13.00
CA PRO A 27 0.30 -10.93 -12.70
C PRO A 27 1.74 -10.60 -13.15
N ASP A 28 1.92 -9.68 -14.10
CA ASP A 28 3.23 -9.25 -14.58
C ASP A 28 3.82 -8.08 -13.78
N VAL A 29 3.10 -7.58 -12.80
CA VAL A 29 3.53 -6.50 -11.91
C VAL A 29 3.84 -7.08 -10.53
N GLN A 30 4.97 -6.71 -9.95
CA GLN A 30 5.35 -7.14 -8.61
C GLN A 30 4.63 -6.30 -7.56
N PHE A 31 3.93 -6.97 -6.64
CA PHE A 31 3.26 -6.37 -5.49
C PHE A 31 3.96 -6.81 -4.22
N LEU A 32 4.27 -5.86 -3.33
CA LEU A 32 5.02 -6.09 -2.11
C LEU A 32 4.35 -5.38 -0.93
N GLY A 33 4.44 -5.99 0.26
CA GLY A 33 4.17 -5.32 1.52
C GLY A 33 5.48 -4.92 2.20
N VAL A 34 5.51 -3.78 2.86
CA VAL A 34 6.66 -3.35 3.68
C VAL A 34 6.16 -3.00 5.08
N ILE A 35 6.77 -3.61 6.09
CA ILE A 35 6.56 -3.30 7.50
C ILE A 35 7.84 -2.69 8.04
N SER A 36 7.78 -1.40 8.38
CA SER A 36 8.92 -0.64 8.89
C SER A 36 8.97 -0.67 10.42
N GLY A 37 10.18 -0.63 10.95
CA GLY A 37 10.46 -0.70 12.39
C GLY A 37 10.60 -2.12 12.92
N ASN A 38 10.92 -2.21 14.20
CA ASN A 38 11.22 -3.47 14.88
C ASN A 38 10.19 -3.86 15.95
N HIS A 39 9.02 -3.21 15.95
CA HIS A 39 8.00 -3.39 17.01
C HIS A 39 7.19 -4.68 16.87
N TYR A 40 7.16 -5.27 15.66
CA TYR A 40 6.32 -6.43 15.37
C TYR A 40 7.13 -7.71 15.35
N GLU A 41 6.64 -8.73 16.04
CA GLU A 41 7.22 -10.06 15.99
C GLU A 41 6.79 -10.80 14.72
N ALA A 42 7.60 -11.77 14.32
CA ALA A 42 7.31 -12.59 13.13
C ALA A 42 5.94 -13.28 13.21
N MET A 43 5.53 -13.70 14.43
CA MET A 43 4.24 -14.34 14.65
C MET A 43 3.08 -13.38 14.37
N GLU A 44 3.17 -12.11 14.80
CA GLU A 44 2.14 -11.10 14.56
C GLU A 44 1.95 -10.84 13.06
N ILE A 45 3.06 -10.75 12.34
CA ILE A 45 3.05 -10.54 10.88
C ILE A 45 2.45 -11.75 10.16
N ASN A 46 2.81 -12.95 10.55
CA ASN A 46 2.28 -14.18 9.96
C ASN A 46 0.78 -14.34 10.24
N MET A 47 0.33 -14.00 11.44
CA MET A 47 -1.09 -14.00 11.81
C MET A 47 -1.88 -12.99 10.96
N PHE A 48 -1.37 -11.77 10.83
CA PHE A 48 -1.97 -10.74 9.97
C PHE A 48 -2.09 -11.24 8.52
N ALA A 49 -1.00 -11.74 7.95
CA ALA A 49 -0.98 -12.22 6.57
C ALA A 49 -1.99 -13.35 6.33
N THR A 50 -2.11 -14.27 7.29
CA THR A 50 -3.05 -15.39 7.23
C THR A 50 -4.49 -14.92 7.37
N GLU A 51 -4.79 -14.14 8.40
CA GLU A 51 -6.16 -13.66 8.69
C GLU A 51 -6.71 -12.76 7.59
N LYS A 52 -5.86 -11.93 6.98
CA LYS A 52 -6.26 -10.99 5.93
C LYS A 52 -6.06 -11.54 4.52
N SER A 53 -5.63 -12.79 4.39
CA SER A 53 -5.31 -13.40 3.11
C SER A 53 -4.39 -12.51 2.26
N PHE A 54 -3.38 -11.94 2.92
CA PHE A 54 -2.42 -11.06 2.27
C PHE A 54 -1.48 -11.88 1.41
N LYS A 55 -1.59 -11.77 0.10
CA LYS A 55 -0.86 -12.58 -0.87
C LYS A 55 0.53 -12.02 -1.23
N PRO A 56 0.73 -10.69 -1.34
CA PRO A 56 2.04 -10.15 -1.66
C PRO A 56 3.09 -10.52 -0.60
N ARG A 57 4.33 -10.64 -1.05
CA ARG A 57 5.45 -10.88 -0.13
C ARG A 57 5.67 -9.68 0.77
N ILE A 58 5.93 -9.92 2.06
CA ILE A 58 6.19 -8.87 3.06
C ILE A 58 7.68 -8.78 3.35
N PHE A 59 8.23 -7.58 3.24
CA PHE A 59 9.59 -7.25 3.61
C PHE A 59 9.63 -6.49 4.94
N ARG A 60 10.65 -6.80 5.74
CA ARG A 60 10.91 -6.11 7.01
C ARG A 60 11.92 -4.99 6.78
N ASP A 61 11.51 -3.79 7.10
CA ASP A 61 12.32 -2.57 7.01
C ASP A 61 12.69 -2.10 8.42
N TYR A 62 13.60 -2.85 9.06
CA TYR A 62 13.91 -2.69 10.50
C TYR A 62 14.40 -1.32 10.89
N ASP A 63 15.18 -0.68 10.04
CA ASP A 63 15.84 0.60 10.28
C ASP A 63 15.19 1.77 9.51
N TYR A 64 14.00 1.55 8.96
CA TYR A 64 13.26 2.52 8.16
C TYR A 64 13.99 3.00 6.89
N ALA A 65 14.97 2.28 6.41
CA ALA A 65 15.72 2.65 5.22
C ALA A 65 14.83 2.74 3.97
N ILE A 66 13.94 1.77 3.81
CA ILE A 66 12.99 1.74 2.69
C ILE A 66 11.98 2.87 2.84
N ALA A 67 11.37 3.02 4.02
CA ALA A 67 10.40 4.08 4.28
C ALA A 67 11.00 5.47 4.06
N SER A 68 12.21 5.72 4.57
CA SER A 68 12.92 6.99 4.37
C SER A 68 13.22 7.26 2.90
N SER A 69 13.73 6.26 2.20
CA SER A 69 14.07 6.37 0.76
C SER A 69 12.85 6.71 -0.10
N LEU A 70 11.71 6.11 0.21
CA LEU A 70 10.46 6.31 -0.51
C LEU A 70 9.57 7.41 0.10
N LYS A 71 10.03 8.05 1.18
CA LYS A 71 9.32 9.14 1.88
C LYS A 71 7.92 8.71 2.36
N ALA A 72 7.79 7.46 2.77
CA ALA A 72 6.55 6.96 3.33
C ALA A 72 6.29 7.61 4.70
N SER A 73 5.05 7.99 4.97
CA SER A 73 4.68 8.72 6.19
C SER A 73 3.46 8.18 6.90
N ILE A 74 2.67 7.37 6.23
CA ILE A 74 1.39 6.85 6.70
C ILE A 74 1.32 5.36 6.43
N THR A 75 0.57 4.63 7.22
CA THR A 75 0.17 3.24 6.93
C THR A 75 -1.36 3.11 6.99
N PRO A 76 -2.04 2.57 5.97
CA PRO A 76 -1.46 2.13 4.70
C PRO A 76 -1.14 3.28 3.74
N GLU A 77 -0.03 3.17 3.05
CA GLU A 77 0.32 4.05 1.94
C GLU A 77 0.76 3.18 0.76
N PHE A 78 0.32 3.55 -0.44
CA PHE A 78 0.54 2.77 -1.65
C PHE A 78 1.43 3.53 -2.61
N LEU A 79 2.43 2.85 -3.17
CA LEU A 79 3.36 3.42 -4.13
C LEU A 79 3.45 2.54 -5.38
N LEU A 80 3.43 3.19 -6.53
CA LEU A 80 3.80 2.57 -7.80
C LEU A 80 5.17 3.08 -8.19
N LEU A 81 6.11 2.17 -8.38
CA LEU A 81 7.49 2.47 -8.77
C LEU A 81 7.75 1.97 -10.18
N ASP A 82 8.60 2.69 -10.92
CA ASP A 82 9.14 2.18 -12.19
C ASP A 82 10.29 1.19 -11.95
N SER A 83 10.85 0.64 -13.03
CA SER A 83 11.95 -0.33 -12.96
C SER A 83 13.25 0.26 -12.41
N ALA A 84 13.41 1.58 -12.43
CA ALA A 84 14.55 2.29 -11.85
C ALA A 84 14.34 2.67 -10.38
N GLY A 85 13.16 2.37 -9.80
CA GLY A 85 12.84 2.70 -8.42
C GLY A 85 12.26 4.10 -8.21
N ASN A 86 11.93 4.82 -9.29
CA ASN A 86 11.29 6.13 -9.18
C ASN A 86 9.81 5.99 -8.88
N THR A 87 9.30 6.83 -7.98
CA THR A 87 7.88 6.86 -7.63
C THR A 87 7.06 7.50 -8.75
N ILE A 88 6.10 6.74 -9.28
CA ILE A 88 5.16 7.19 -10.30
C ILE A 88 3.85 7.64 -9.67
N TYR A 89 3.40 6.92 -8.64
CA TYR A 89 2.22 7.26 -7.85
C TYR A 89 2.49 7.00 -6.36
N GLN A 90 1.93 7.85 -5.51
CA GLN A 90 1.98 7.68 -4.06
C GLN A 90 0.69 8.19 -3.41
N GLY A 91 0.12 7.42 -2.50
CA GLY A 91 -1.06 7.82 -1.75
C GLY A 91 -2.05 6.70 -1.45
N MET A 92 -3.34 6.98 -1.65
CA MET A 92 -4.45 6.06 -1.35
C MET A 92 -4.59 4.96 -2.40
N LEU A 93 -5.13 3.82 -1.98
CA LEU A 93 -5.57 2.76 -2.90
C LEU A 93 -6.73 3.26 -3.78
N ASP A 94 -7.74 3.78 -3.12
CA ASP A 94 -8.97 4.34 -3.70
C ASP A 94 -9.59 5.33 -2.71
N ASP A 95 -10.76 5.88 -3.01
CA ASP A 95 -11.41 6.89 -2.18
C ASP A 95 -12.45 6.34 -1.19
N ARG A 96 -12.39 5.02 -0.88
CA ARG A 96 -13.33 4.41 0.07
C ARG A 96 -13.18 4.87 1.51
N ILE A 97 -11.98 5.22 1.92
CA ILE A 97 -11.69 5.67 3.29
C ILE A 97 -11.92 7.17 3.39
N LEU A 98 -12.75 7.60 4.33
CA LEU A 98 -13.00 9.02 4.64
C LEU A 98 -12.13 9.49 5.81
N SER A 99 -12.04 8.67 6.84
CA SER A 99 -11.21 8.87 8.03
C SER A 99 -11.06 7.53 8.76
N LEU A 100 -10.31 7.50 9.84
CA LEU A 100 -10.22 6.29 10.66
C LEU A 100 -11.61 5.91 11.19
N GLY A 101 -12.08 4.72 10.83
CA GLY A 101 -13.41 4.20 11.21
C GLY A 101 -14.57 4.71 10.36
N SER A 102 -14.32 5.53 9.34
CA SER A 102 -15.36 6.07 8.45
C SER A 102 -15.08 5.69 7.01
N TYR A 103 -16.02 4.99 6.38
CA TYR A 103 -15.89 4.43 5.05
C TYR A 103 -17.07 4.82 4.18
N LYS A 104 -16.83 5.01 2.88
CA LYS A 104 -17.89 5.12 1.88
C LYS A 104 -18.50 3.74 1.62
N GLN A 105 -19.80 3.66 1.41
CA GLN A 105 -20.46 2.43 0.95
C GLN A 105 -20.19 2.17 -0.53
N THR A 106 -20.06 3.25 -1.32
CA THR A 106 -19.67 3.20 -2.72
C THR A 106 -18.57 4.23 -2.97
N TRP A 107 -17.59 3.89 -3.79
CA TRP A 107 -16.49 4.78 -4.16
C TRP A 107 -16.26 4.74 -5.66
N ASN A 108 -15.77 5.85 -6.21
CA ASN A 108 -15.64 6.04 -7.66
C ASN A 108 -14.19 6.18 -8.13
N GLU A 109 -13.28 6.59 -7.22
CA GLU A 109 -11.89 6.82 -7.57
C GLU A 109 -11.05 5.58 -7.23
N HIS A 110 -10.32 5.08 -8.23
CA HIS A 110 -9.44 3.92 -8.11
C HIS A 110 -8.01 4.34 -8.43
N TYR A 111 -7.43 5.15 -7.56
CA TYR A 111 -6.18 5.87 -7.81
C TYR A 111 -5.02 4.97 -8.21
N LEU A 112 -4.75 3.92 -7.43
CA LEU A 112 -3.64 3.00 -7.71
C LEU A 112 -3.89 2.19 -8.99
N LYS A 113 -5.10 1.69 -9.17
CA LYS A 113 -5.48 0.95 -10.39
C LYS A 113 -5.34 1.83 -11.63
N ASP A 114 -5.83 3.06 -11.58
CA ASP A 114 -5.75 4.01 -12.69
C ASP A 114 -4.30 4.34 -13.03
N ALA A 115 -3.44 4.50 -12.01
CA ALA A 115 -2.01 4.70 -12.21
C ALA A 115 -1.34 3.49 -12.88
N LEU A 116 -1.67 2.27 -12.45
CA LEU A 116 -1.20 1.03 -13.06
C LEU A 116 -1.63 0.94 -14.53
N ASP A 117 -2.89 1.17 -14.82
CA ASP A 117 -3.44 1.10 -16.18
C ASP A 117 -2.78 2.14 -17.10
N ALA A 118 -2.53 3.34 -16.59
CA ALA A 118 -1.82 4.37 -17.34
C ALA A 118 -0.41 3.94 -17.71
N VAL A 119 0.37 3.45 -16.74
CA VAL A 119 1.76 3.02 -16.94
C VAL A 119 1.84 1.83 -17.91
N ILE A 120 0.96 0.85 -17.78
CA ILE A 120 0.90 -0.31 -18.68
C ILE A 120 0.60 0.14 -20.12
N SER A 121 -0.20 1.19 -20.28
CA SER A 121 -0.52 1.79 -21.58
C SER A 121 0.56 2.77 -22.09
N GLY A 122 1.69 2.90 -21.41
CA GLY A 122 2.78 3.81 -21.77
C GLY A 122 2.50 5.28 -21.48
N LYS A 123 1.56 5.57 -20.57
CA LYS A 123 1.14 6.93 -20.19
C LYS A 123 1.53 7.25 -18.76
N LYS A 124 1.56 8.54 -18.44
CA LYS A 124 1.67 9.00 -17.04
C LYS A 124 0.30 9.00 -16.38
N PRO A 125 0.20 8.67 -15.06
CA PRO A 125 -1.05 8.81 -14.35
C PRO A 125 -1.56 10.25 -14.37
N THR A 126 -2.87 10.42 -14.49
CA THR A 126 -3.51 11.74 -14.37
C THR A 126 -3.37 12.27 -12.95
N VAL A 127 -3.45 11.38 -11.95
CA VAL A 127 -3.23 11.66 -10.54
C VAL A 127 -1.99 10.92 -10.09
N ALA A 128 -0.92 11.65 -9.78
CA ALA A 128 0.37 11.09 -9.35
C ALA A 128 0.50 10.99 -7.83
N GLU A 129 -0.32 11.73 -7.09
CA GLU A 129 -0.26 11.78 -5.62
C GLU A 129 -1.64 12.05 -5.04
N THR A 130 -1.94 11.37 -3.94
CA THR A 130 -3.09 11.65 -3.08
C THR A 130 -2.65 11.64 -1.62
N GLU A 131 -3.37 12.32 -0.76
CA GLU A 131 -3.09 12.32 0.67
C GLU A 131 -3.59 11.02 1.31
N ALA A 132 -2.68 10.18 1.75
CA ALA A 132 -3.01 8.92 2.41
C ALA A 132 -3.68 9.16 3.77
N ILE A 133 -4.62 8.31 4.11
CA ILE A 133 -5.34 8.33 5.39
C ILE A 133 -4.95 7.06 6.15
N GLY A 134 -4.46 7.22 7.38
CA GLY A 134 -4.03 6.07 8.17
C GLY A 134 -3.32 6.45 9.46
N CYS A 135 -2.51 5.52 9.94
CA CYS A 135 -1.68 5.70 11.13
C CYS A 135 -0.33 6.30 10.72
N VAL A 136 0.13 7.29 11.48
CA VAL A 136 1.44 7.92 11.21
C VAL A 136 2.56 6.89 11.36
N LEU A 137 3.45 6.86 10.40
CA LEU A 137 4.67 6.06 10.44
C LEU A 137 5.76 6.88 11.16
N GLU A 138 6.04 6.50 12.39
CA GLU A 138 7.07 7.14 13.23
C GLU A 138 8.40 6.41 13.08
N TYR A 139 9.43 7.14 12.67
CA TYR A 139 10.78 6.60 12.54
C TYR A 139 11.63 6.92 13.76
#